data_e1b7aaaa526ef005f0ad37dd96ef9975
#
_entry.id   e1b7aaaa526ef005f0ad37dd96ef9975
#
_cell.length_a   1.000
_cell.length_b   1.000
_cell.length_c   1.000
_cell.angle_alpha   90.00
_cell.angle_beta   90.00
_cell.angle_gamma   90.00
#
_symmetry.space_group_name_H-M   'P 1'
#
loop_
_entity.id
_entity.type
_entity.pdbx_description
1 polymer ?
#
loop_
_entity_poly.entity_id
_entity_poly.type
_entity_poly.pdbx_seq_one_letter_code
_entity_poly.pdbx_strand_id
1 'polypeptide(L)'
;MSYKIENAQWTIPVLGLQYTDIRPVISGDSLEDIIEGAQSVAKAVGNTKLVERLSGTEKPATASLMASQSILGDGVLFDSINHTYSKDGLEYLSGSTFAHMFAKEFPKESIAEKVATRDGKETEEVLEGWDAKGEISLQYGTLIHKCIETFNKFGELPNNEYLKSIVEDWAEVCDEAYLSEEFMQDDVHQLCGVIDLLGEHEIADLKTGDIHKKINHTLGKDFPNDALSLYTLQLNFYKYLAEQNGMKINKLTIYWLNGEHWEKVKVPIIDIKPYLEQVWTPKKLTK
;
A
#
# COMPACT_ATOMS: atom_id res chain seq x y z
N MET A 1 17.87 -27.25 -11.66
CA MET A 1 16.92 -27.03 -10.56
C MET A 1 15.54 -26.97 -11.17
N SER A 2 14.60 -27.79 -10.72
CA SER A 2 13.21 -27.64 -11.18
C SER A 2 12.53 -26.57 -10.32
N TYR A 3 11.95 -25.59 -10.94
CA TYR A 3 11.12 -24.58 -10.28
C TYR A 3 9.68 -25.03 -10.38
N LYS A 4 8.96 -25.04 -9.26
CA LYS A 4 7.56 -25.40 -9.20
C LYS A 4 6.79 -24.33 -8.45
N ILE A 5 5.84 -23.71 -9.13
CA ILE A 5 4.89 -22.80 -8.49
C ILE A 5 3.69 -23.65 -8.10
N GLU A 6 3.67 -24.14 -6.87
CA GLU A 6 2.52 -24.80 -6.29
C GLU A 6 1.70 -23.79 -5.49
N ASN A 7 0.38 -23.89 -5.52
CA ASN A 7 -0.54 -22.90 -4.97
C ASN A 7 -0.44 -21.54 -5.64
N ALA A 8 -0.86 -21.50 -6.87
CA ALA A 8 -0.96 -20.27 -7.66
C ALA A 8 -1.75 -19.14 -6.97
N GLN A 9 -2.44 -19.39 -5.87
CA GLN A 9 -3.08 -18.34 -5.07
C GLN A 9 -2.12 -17.22 -4.63
N TRP A 10 -0.85 -17.52 -4.39
CA TRP A 10 0.16 -16.55 -3.93
C TRP A 10 0.92 -15.87 -5.07
N THR A 11 0.99 -16.52 -6.23
CA THR A 11 1.68 -15.99 -7.42
C THR A 11 0.74 -15.30 -8.39
N ILE A 12 -0.53 -15.58 -8.29
CA ILE A 12 -1.56 -15.03 -9.16
C ILE A 12 -1.65 -13.49 -9.12
N PRO A 13 -1.54 -12.79 -7.98
CA PRO A 13 -1.49 -11.32 -7.97
C PRO A 13 -0.33 -10.76 -8.79
N VAL A 14 0.84 -11.38 -8.73
CA VAL A 14 2.01 -11.01 -9.54
C VAL A 14 1.73 -11.18 -11.03
N LEU A 15 0.97 -12.21 -11.39
CA LEU A 15 0.58 -12.50 -12.76
C LEU A 15 -0.66 -11.71 -13.22
N GLY A 16 -1.29 -10.91 -12.34
CA GLY A 16 -2.53 -10.18 -12.65
C GLY A 16 -3.70 -11.09 -12.96
N LEU A 17 -3.66 -12.36 -12.52
CA LEU A 17 -4.74 -13.29 -12.65
C LEU A 17 -5.84 -12.92 -11.65
N GLN A 18 -7.00 -12.55 -12.15
CA GLN A 18 -8.19 -12.55 -11.32
C GLN A 18 -8.52 -13.99 -10.95
N TYR A 19 -8.81 -14.21 -9.67
CA TYR A 19 -9.05 -15.52 -9.11
C TYR A 19 -10.28 -16.15 -9.75
N THR A 20 -10.05 -16.98 -10.72
CA THR A 20 -11.02 -17.97 -11.19
C THR A 20 -10.60 -19.32 -10.60
N ASP A 21 -11.52 -20.29 -10.52
CA ASP A 21 -11.27 -21.63 -9.98
C ASP A 21 -10.14 -22.42 -10.67
N ILE A 22 -9.48 -21.81 -11.62
CA ILE A 22 -8.35 -22.37 -12.34
C ILE A 22 -7.09 -22.02 -11.55
N ARG A 23 -6.47 -23.02 -10.94
CA ARG A 23 -5.14 -22.95 -10.35
C ARG A 23 -4.10 -23.35 -11.38
N PRO A 24 -3.52 -22.42 -12.16
CA PRO A 24 -2.48 -22.81 -13.10
C PRO A 24 -1.25 -23.25 -12.30
N VAL A 25 -0.80 -24.45 -12.53
CA VAL A 25 0.50 -24.91 -12.05
C VAL A 25 1.49 -24.59 -13.15
N ILE A 26 2.39 -23.64 -12.88
CA ILE A 26 3.49 -23.30 -13.76
C ILE A 26 4.71 -24.07 -13.23
N SER A 27 5.22 -24.99 -13.98
CA SER A 27 6.43 -25.75 -13.63
C SER A 27 7.34 -25.83 -14.83
N GLY A 28 8.63 -25.82 -14.58
CA GLY A 28 9.65 -25.95 -15.61
C GLY A 28 10.98 -26.35 -15.00
N ASP A 29 11.88 -26.91 -15.83
CA ASP A 29 13.22 -27.29 -15.41
C ASP A 29 14.21 -26.12 -15.51
N SER A 30 13.79 -25.03 -16.14
CA SER A 30 14.55 -23.78 -16.27
C SER A 30 13.69 -22.55 -15.97
N LEU A 31 14.34 -21.40 -15.78
CA LEU A 31 13.65 -20.12 -15.63
C LEU A 31 12.87 -19.76 -16.91
N GLU A 32 13.41 -20.15 -18.08
CA GLU A 32 12.76 -19.92 -19.37
C GLU A 32 11.44 -20.66 -19.47
N ASP A 33 11.37 -21.95 -19.05
CA ASP A 33 10.14 -22.74 -19.04
C ASP A 33 9.07 -22.08 -18.14
N ILE A 34 9.47 -21.52 -17.00
CA ILE A 34 8.56 -20.84 -16.08
C ILE A 34 8.04 -19.54 -16.70
N ILE A 35 8.91 -18.76 -17.34
CA ILE A 35 8.51 -17.52 -18.04
C ILE A 35 7.53 -17.85 -19.16
N GLU A 36 7.78 -18.87 -19.96
CA GLU A 36 6.89 -19.30 -21.06
C GLU A 36 5.52 -19.74 -20.52
N GLY A 37 5.51 -20.52 -19.44
CA GLY A 37 4.28 -20.91 -18.73
C GLY A 37 3.51 -19.70 -18.22
N ALA A 38 4.19 -18.74 -17.59
CA ALA A 38 3.59 -17.51 -17.10
C ALA A 38 3.02 -16.62 -18.21
N GLN A 39 3.72 -16.53 -19.37
CA GLN A 39 3.22 -15.84 -20.55
C GLN A 39 1.94 -16.47 -21.11
N SER A 40 1.89 -17.81 -21.16
CA SER A 40 0.72 -18.55 -21.64
C SER A 40 -0.50 -18.28 -20.76
N VAL A 41 -0.32 -18.29 -19.44
CA VAL A 41 -1.36 -17.95 -18.48
C VAL A 41 -1.80 -16.50 -18.61
N ALA A 42 -0.85 -15.57 -18.71
CA ALA A 42 -1.14 -14.15 -18.88
C ALA A 42 -1.94 -13.86 -20.16
N LYS A 43 -1.62 -14.54 -21.26
CA LYS A 43 -2.39 -14.48 -22.52
C LYS A 43 -3.81 -15.00 -22.34
N ALA A 44 -3.97 -16.15 -21.67
CA ALA A 44 -5.27 -16.78 -21.47
C ALA A 44 -6.24 -15.88 -20.67
N VAL A 45 -5.71 -15.05 -19.73
CA VAL A 45 -6.52 -14.11 -18.95
C VAL A 45 -6.54 -12.69 -19.51
N GLY A 46 -5.97 -12.46 -20.69
CA GLY A 46 -5.99 -11.15 -21.36
C GLY A 46 -5.07 -10.11 -20.74
N ASN A 47 -4.10 -10.51 -19.89
CA ASN A 47 -3.16 -9.58 -19.28
C ASN A 47 -1.99 -9.25 -20.22
N THR A 48 -2.24 -8.32 -21.16
CA THR A 48 -1.27 -7.91 -22.19
C THR A 48 -0.02 -7.26 -21.60
N LYS A 49 -0.14 -6.50 -20.52
CA LYS A 49 1.01 -5.85 -19.85
C LYS A 49 2.00 -6.87 -19.28
N LEU A 50 1.48 -7.92 -18.67
CA LEU A 50 2.33 -8.98 -18.12
C LEU A 50 3.01 -9.78 -19.24
N VAL A 51 2.30 -10.04 -20.34
CA VAL A 51 2.87 -10.69 -21.52
C VAL A 51 4.05 -9.88 -22.07
N GLU A 52 3.89 -8.56 -22.19
CA GLU A 52 4.95 -7.66 -22.68
C GLU A 52 6.19 -7.67 -21.75
N ARG A 53 5.99 -7.61 -20.43
CA ARG A 53 7.08 -7.67 -19.45
C ARG A 53 7.83 -8.99 -19.50
N LEU A 54 7.12 -10.10 -19.53
CA LEU A 54 7.72 -11.44 -19.59
C LEU A 54 8.39 -11.76 -20.94
N SER A 55 8.02 -11.03 -22.00
CA SER A 55 8.64 -11.18 -23.33
C SER A 55 9.93 -10.36 -23.50
N GLY A 56 10.33 -9.57 -22.49
CA GLY A 56 11.48 -8.67 -22.60
C GLY A 56 11.29 -7.54 -23.63
N THR A 57 10.07 -7.33 -24.13
CA THR A 57 9.72 -6.29 -25.09
C THR A 57 9.33 -4.99 -24.39
N GLU A 58 10.03 -4.66 -23.29
CA GLU A 58 9.79 -3.39 -22.60
C GLU A 58 10.12 -2.22 -23.54
N LYS A 59 9.15 -1.33 -23.69
CA LYS A 59 9.38 -0.06 -24.38
C LYS A 59 10.46 0.73 -23.65
N PRO A 60 11.26 1.51 -24.38
CA PRO A 60 12.34 2.29 -23.78
C PRO A 60 11.83 3.17 -22.61
N ALA A 61 12.69 3.40 -21.64
CA ALA A 61 12.41 4.02 -20.34
C ALA A 61 11.51 5.29 -20.36
N THR A 62 11.47 6.03 -21.47
CA THR A 62 10.60 7.20 -21.64
C THR A 62 9.09 6.85 -21.70
N ALA A 63 8.73 5.69 -22.26
CA ALA A 63 7.33 5.26 -22.31
C ALA A 63 6.88 4.66 -20.96
N SER A 64 7.80 4.04 -20.21
CA SER A 64 7.60 3.58 -18.85
C SER A 64 7.38 4.73 -17.87
N LEU A 65 8.14 5.84 -18.03
CA LEU A 65 7.96 7.03 -17.18
C LEU A 65 6.57 7.68 -17.35
N MET A 66 6.05 7.75 -18.58
CA MET A 66 4.72 8.32 -18.82
C MET A 66 3.58 7.41 -18.33
N ALA A 67 3.79 6.11 -18.28
CA ALA A 67 2.79 5.15 -17.75
C ALA A 67 2.76 5.09 -16.21
N SER A 68 3.75 5.68 -15.53
CA SER A 68 3.85 5.73 -14.07
C SER A 68 3.23 6.99 -13.45
N GLN A 69 2.85 7.98 -14.27
CA GLN A 69 2.27 9.22 -13.80
C GLN A 69 0.76 9.22 -14.04
N SER A 70 0.01 9.59 -13.01
CA SER A 70 -1.44 9.85 -13.09
C SER A 70 -1.75 11.25 -12.57
N ILE A 71 -2.84 11.84 -13.08
CA ILE A 71 -3.33 13.14 -12.61
C ILE A 71 -4.47 12.88 -11.63
N LEU A 72 -4.37 13.46 -10.46
CA LEU A 72 -5.34 13.35 -9.39
C LEU A 72 -5.90 14.73 -9.05
N GLY A 73 -7.15 14.77 -8.59
CA GLY A 73 -7.83 16.01 -8.19
C GLY A 73 -7.65 17.13 -9.21
N ASP A 74 -7.32 18.33 -8.73
CA ASP A 74 -7.12 19.52 -9.55
C ASP A 74 -5.69 19.62 -10.12
N GLY A 75 -5.21 18.55 -10.76
CA GLY A 75 -3.96 18.54 -11.50
C GLY A 75 -2.71 18.16 -10.70
N VAL A 76 -2.87 17.48 -9.56
CA VAL A 76 -1.73 16.88 -8.87
C VAL A 76 -1.26 15.66 -9.63
N LEU A 77 0.02 15.66 -10.03
CA LEU A 77 0.69 14.52 -10.67
C LEU A 77 1.15 13.54 -9.59
N PHE A 78 0.77 12.30 -9.72
CA PHE A 78 1.28 11.19 -8.91
C PHE A 78 2.25 10.34 -9.72
N ASP A 79 3.48 10.21 -9.22
CA ASP A 79 4.49 9.27 -9.72
C ASP A 79 4.46 8.01 -8.88
N SER A 80 3.96 6.92 -9.45
CA SER A 80 3.80 5.65 -8.75
C SER A 80 5.14 4.90 -8.52
N ILE A 81 6.19 5.24 -9.26
CA ILE A 81 7.52 4.63 -9.06
C ILE A 81 8.20 5.22 -7.83
N ASN A 82 8.20 6.56 -7.74
CA ASN A 82 8.85 7.28 -6.65
C ASN A 82 7.90 7.56 -5.49
N HIS A 83 6.61 7.26 -5.65
CA HIS A 83 5.53 7.55 -4.70
C HIS A 83 5.52 9.03 -4.28
N THR A 84 5.63 9.92 -5.26
CA THR A 84 5.70 11.35 -5.05
C THR A 84 4.53 12.07 -5.73
N TYR A 85 4.15 13.20 -5.15
CA TYR A 85 3.08 14.05 -5.64
C TYR A 85 3.61 15.43 -5.99
N SER A 86 3.17 16.00 -7.10
CA SER A 86 3.59 17.34 -7.51
C SER A 86 2.50 18.05 -8.32
N LYS A 87 2.47 19.39 -8.25
CA LYS A 87 1.59 20.25 -9.06
C LYS A 87 2.34 21.54 -9.39
N ASP A 88 2.33 21.94 -10.64
CA ASP A 88 3.01 23.15 -11.12
C ASP A 88 4.49 23.23 -10.72
N GLY A 89 5.18 22.10 -10.68
CA GLY A 89 6.57 22.00 -10.28
C GLY A 89 6.83 22.09 -8.77
N LEU A 90 5.77 22.15 -7.95
CA LEU A 90 5.86 22.08 -6.50
C LEU A 90 5.58 20.67 -6.01
N GLU A 91 6.34 20.22 -5.04
CA GLU A 91 6.14 18.97 -4.34
C GLU A 91 5.00 19.10 -3.34
N TYR A 92 4.18 18.04 -3.23
CA TYR A 92 3.11 17.91 -2.25
C TYR A 92 3.43 16.78 -1.28
N LEU A 93 3.26 17.06 0.01
CA LEU A 93 3.47 16.07 1.06
C LEU A 93 2.23 15.19 1.21
N SER A 94 2.42 13.87 1.16
CA SER A 94 1.34 12.91 1.44
C SER A 94 1.35 12.45 2.89
N GLY A 95 0.20 11.92 3.37
CA GLY A 95 0.07 11.45 4.74
C GLY A 95 1.00 10.28 5.08
N SER A 96 1.21 9.35 4.14
CA SER A 96 2.16 8.25 4.31
C SER A 96 3.61 8.75 4.38
N THR A 97 4.01 9.63 3.46
CA THR A 97 5.34 10.25 3.47
C THR A 97 5.57 11.02 4.76
N PHE A 98 4.60 11.84 5.19
CA PHE A 98 4.65 12.58 6.44
C PHE A 98 4.93 11.67 7.65
N ALA A 99 4.15 10.59 7.79
CA ALA A 99 4.34 9.66 8.89
C ALA A 99 5.73 8.99 8.86
N HIS A 100 6.21 8.62 7.68
CA HIS A 100 7.52 8.00 7.50
C HIS A 100 8.69 8.93 7.83
N MET A 101 8.55 10.26 7.73
CA MET A 101 9.61 11.19 8.12
C MET A 101 9.98 11.09 9.62
N PHE A 102 9.10 10.53 10.44
CA PHE A 102 9.36 10.27 11.85
C PHE A 102 9.92 8.87 12.14
N ALA A 103 9.84 7.94 11.20
CA ALA A 103 10.43 6.62 11.35
C ALA A 103 11.96 6.72 11.34
N LYS A 104 12.62 5.98 12.23
CA LYS A 104 14.07 5.82 12.17
C LYS A 104 14.41 4.76 11.12
N GLU A 105 15.48 5.02 10.42
CA GLU A 105 16.01 4.07 9.45
C GLU A 105 16.29 2.71 10.13
N PHE A 106 15.83 1.67 9.46
CA PHE A 106 16.10 0.29 9.89
C PHE A 106 17.44 -0.13 9.30
N PRO A 107 18.45 -0.48 10.15
CA PRO A 107 19.78 -0.86 9.69
C PRO A 107 19.75 -2.28 9.08
N LYS A 108 19.13 -2.39 7.89
CA LYS A 108 18.75 -3.65 7.24
C LYS A 108 19.93 -4.59 7.07
N GLU A 109 21.03 -4.10 6.50
CA GLU A 109 22.23 -4.89 6.23
C GLU A 109 22.86 -5.43 7.53
N SER A 110 23.07 -4.55 8.50
CA SER A 110 23.69 -4.93 9.79
C SER A 110 22.86 -5.96 10.58
N ILE A 111 21.54 -5.92 10.46
CA ILE A 111 20.67 -6.91 11.10
C ILE A 111 20.63 -8.19 10.27
N ALA A 112 20.64 -8.10 8.94
CA ALA A 112 20.73 -9.27 8.07
C ALA A 112 22.00 -10.08 8.32
N GLU A 113 23.17 -9.43 8.48
CA GLU A 113 24.43 -10.09 8.85
C GLU A 113 24.32 -10.88 10.15
N LYS A 114 23.69 -10.29 11.17
CA LYS A 114 23.49 -10.97 12.47
C LYS A 114 22.56 -12.17 12.35
N VAL A 115 21.48 -12.04 11.57
CA VAL A 115 20.54 -13.14 11.31
C VAL A 115 21.22 -14.24 10.49
N ALA A 116 21.95 -13.89 9.46
CA ALA A 116 22.70 -14.81 8.61
C ALA A 116 23.70 -15.63 9.45
N THR A 117 24.48 -14.94 10.28
CA THR A 117 25.45 -15.59 11.21
C THR A 117 24.74 -16.55 12.19
N ARG A 118 23.62 -16.14 12.76
CA ARG A 118 22.83 -16.97 13.69
C ARG A 118 22.27 -18.23 13.02
N ASP A 119 21.77 -18.08 11.80
CA ASP A 119 20.99 -19.10 11.09
C ASP A 119 21.86 -19.93 10.12
N GLY A 120 23.16 -19.63 10.01
CA GLY A 120 24.10 -20.32 9.13
C GLY A 120 23.80 -20.10 7.63
N LYS A 121 23.37 -18.88 7.28
CA LYS A 121 22.99 -18.46 5.92
C LYS A 121 23.95 -17.40 5.40
N GLU A 122 23.86 -17.10 4.10
CA GLU A 122 24.50 -15.93 3.52
C GLU A 122 23.63 -14.67 3.77
N THR A 123 24.28 -13.51 3.92
CA THR A 123 23.57 -12.25 4.18
C THR A 123 22.61 -11.88 3.06
N GLU A 124 23.03 -12.08 1.80
CA GLU A 124 22.24 -11.89 0.60
C GLU A 124 20.97 -12.72 0.60
N GLU A 125 21.04 -13.98 0.99
CA GLU A 125 19.86 -14.87 1.09
C GLU A 125 18.83 -14.32 2.09
N VAL A 126 19.29 -13.77 3.21
CA VAL A 126 18.41 -13.16 4.22
C VAL A 126 17.75 -11.89 3.66
N LEU A 127 18.52 -11.04 2.99
CA LEU A 127 18.04 -9.80 2.39
C LEU A 127 17.00 -10.07 1.29
N GLU A 128 17.30 -10.97 0.37
CA GLU A 128 16.37 -11.39 -0.70
C GLU A 128 15.08 -11.96 -0.11
N GLY A 129 15.17 -12.78 0.93
CA GLY A 129 14.00 -13.32 1.63
C GLY A 129 13.14 -12.25 2.28
N TRP A 130 13.75 -11.20 2.84
CA TRP A 130 13.00 -10.08 3.42
C TRP A 130 12.35 -9.21 2.34
N ASP A 131 13.02 -8.98 1.22
CA ASP A 131 12.48 -8.20 0.11
C ASP A 131 11.30 -8.92 -0.53
N ALA A 132 11.43 -10.21 -0.81
CA ALA A 132 10.35 -11.03 -1.33
C ALA A 132 9.13 -11.03 -0.38
N LYS A 133 9.36 -11.17 0.94
CA LYS A 133 8.29 -11.10 1.94
C LYS A 133 7.61 -9.72 1.96
N GLY A 134 8.39 -8.66 1.85
CA GLY A 134 7.88 -7.28 1.79
C GLY A 134 7.00 -7.06 0.57
N GLU A 135 7.44 -7.52 -0.59
CA GLU A 135 6.69 -7.42 -1.84
C GLU A 135 5.38 -8.21 -1.79
N ILE A 136 5.41 -9.45 -1.32
CA ILE A 136 4.19 -10.26 -1.14
C ILE A 136 3.20 -9.55 -0.20
N SER A 137 3.68 -9.00 0.91
CA SER A 137 2.83 -8.29 1.87
C SER A 137 2.20 -7.04 1.26
N LEU A 138 2.95 -6.29 0.44
CA LEU A 138 2.45 -5.12 -0.27
C LEU A 138 1.36 -5.48 -1.27
N GLN A 139 1.60 -6.52 -2.08
CA GLN A 139 0.63 -7.00 -3.07
C GLN A 139 -0.65 -7.52 -2.41
N TYR A 140 -0.52 -8.26 -1.32
CA TYR A 140 -1.65 -8.74 -0.54
C TYR A 140 -2.47 -7.55 0.01
N GLY A 141 -1.82 -6.56 0.61
CA GLY A 141 -2.49 -5.35 1.09
C GLY A 141 -3.26 -4.65 -0.03
N THR A 142 -2.61 -4.40 -1.16
CA THR A 142 -3.23 -3.78 -2.35
C THR A 142 -4.45 -4.56 -2.84
N LEU A 143 -4.38 -5.89 -2.84
CA LEU A 143 -5.50 -6.74 -3.26
C LEU A 143 -6.69 -6.61 -2.30
N ILE A 144 -6.44 -6.63 -0.99
CA ILE A 144 -7.50 -6.48 0.03
C ILE A 144 -8.17 -5.11 -0.09
N HIS A 145 -7.39 -4.01 -0.17
CA HIS A 145 -7.93 -2.66 -0.39
C HIS A 145 -8.82 -2.63 -1.63
N LYS A 146 -8.38 -3.26 -2.74
CA LYS A 146 -9.16 -3.30 -3.97
C LYS A 146 -10.45 -4.10 -3.85
N CYS A 147 -10.46 -5.18 -3.08
CA CYS A 147 -11.67 -5.95 -2.80
C CYS A 147 -12.67 -5.12 -1.98
N ILE A 148 -12.21 -4.44 -0.93
CA ILE A 148 -13.05 -3.57 -0.10
C ILE A 148 -13.57 -2.37 -0.90
N GLU A 149 -12.70 -1.71 -1.69
CA GLU A 149 -13.11 -0.63 -2.58
C GLU A 149 -14.21 -1.06 -3.57
N THR A 150 -14.03 -2.23 -4.19
CA THR A 150 -15.00 -2.78 -5.15
C THR A 150 -16.33 -3.09 -4.47
N PHE A 151 -16.29 -3.68 -3.29
CA PHE A 151 -17.49 -3.95 -2.50
C PHE A 151 -18.20 -2.65 -2.08
N ASN A 152 -17.47 -1.67 -1.57
CA ASN A 152 -18.07 -0.40 -1.14
C ASN A 152 -18.68 0.38 -2.31
N LYS A 153 -18.06 0.37 -3.49
CA LYS A 153 -18.54 1.10 -4.68
C LYS A 153 -19.66 0.39 -5.42
N PHE A 154 -19.64 -0.94 -5.48
CA PHE A 154 -20.51 -1.71 -6.40
C PHE A 154 -21.30 -2.83 -5.71
N GLY A 155 -21.02 -3.14 -4.44
CA GLY A 155 -21.61 -4.28 -3.74
C GLY A 155 -21.13 -5.64 -4.27
N GLU A 156 -20.04 -5.66 -5.03
CA GLU A 156 -19.53 -6.88 -5.68
C GLU A 156 -18.57 -7.62 -4.75
N LEU A 157 -18.83 -8.93 -4.56
CA LEU A 157 -17.96 -9.82 -3.81
C LEU A 157 -16.93 -10.48 -4.73
N PRO A 158 -15.71 -10.73 -4.25
CA PRO A 158 -14.71 -11.50 -5.00
C PRO A 158 -15.18 -12.93 -5.28
N ASN A 159 -14.77 -13.50 -6.42
CA ASN A 159 -15.07 -14.89 -6.75
C ASN A 159 -14.24 -15.91 -5.94
N ASN A 160 -13.10 -15.50 -5.39
CA ASN A 160 -12.27 -16.34 -4.55
C ASN A 160 -12.88 -16.45 -3.15
N GLU A 161 -13.15 -17.66 -2.66
CA GLU A 161 -13.84 -17.89 -1.39
C GLU A 161 -13.10 -17.30 -0.18
N TYR A 162 -11.76 -17.31 -0.18
CA TYR A 162 -10.97 -16.70 0.89
C TYR A 162 -11.11 -15.18 0.90
N LEU A 163 -11.00 -14.52 -0.26
CA LEU A 163 -11.18 -13.07 -0.36
C LEU A 163 -12.63 -12.67 -0.07
N LYS A 164 -13.57 -13.51 -0.48
CA LYS A 164 -14.98 -13.30 -0.21
C LYS A 164 -15.27 -13.33 1.28
N SER A 165 -14.74 -14.32 2.03
CA SER A 165 -14.91 -14.36 3.48
C SER A 165 -14.34 -13.14 4.19
N ILE A 166 -13.19 -12.61 3.71
CA ILE A 166 -12.61 -11.38 4.25
C ILE A 166 -13.52 -10.17 4.00
N VAL A 167 -14.12 -10.07 2.81
CA VAL A 167 -15.03 -8.95 2.49
C VAL A 167 -16.37 -9.10 3.24
N GLU A 168 -16.87 -10.31 3.43
CA GLU A 168 -18.06 -10.57 4.23
C GLU A 168 -17.84 -10.22 5.70
N ASP A 169 -16.70 -10.60 6.29
CA ASP A 169 -16.31 -10.21 7.66
C ASP A 169 -16.13 -8.67 7.75
N TRP A 170 -15.58 -8.02 6.72
CA TRP A 170 -15.56 -6.56 6.61
C TRP A 170 -16.96 -5.97 6.70
N ALA A 171 -17.91 -6.48 5.93
CA ALA A 171 -19.27 -5.98 5.88
C ALA A 171 -20.02 -6.13 7.22
N GLU A 172 -19.68 -7.14 8.02
CA GLU A 172 -20.22 -7.34 9.36
C GLU A 172 -19.60 -6.38 10.38
N VAL A 173 -18.30 -6.08 10.25
CA VAL A 173 -17.57 -5.21 11.18
C VAL A 173 -17.78 -3.74 10.85
N CYS A 174 -17.93 -3.39 9.56
CA CYS A 174 -18.13 -2.04 9.08
C CYS A 174 -19.56 -1.56 9.41
N ASP A 175 -19.68 -0.54 10.25
CA ASP A 175 -20.96 0.02 10.71
C ASP A 175 -21.35 1.34 10.03
N GLU A 176 -20.52 1.84 9.12
CA GLU A 176 -20.74 3.09 8.39
C GLU A 176 -20.57 2.91 6.87
N ALA A 177 -21.21 3.77 6.09
CA ALA A 177 -20.97 3.84 4.67
C ALA A 177 -19.77 4.76 4.39
N TYR A 178 -18.80 4.26 3.63
CA TYR A 178 -17.60 5.00 3.26
C TYR A 178 -17.51 5.23 1.75
N LEU A 179 -17.01 6.40 1.38
CA LEU A 179 -16.36 6.59 0.10
C LEU A 179 -14.96 5.96 0.19
N SER A 180 -14.55 5.24 -0.84
CA SER A 180 -13.26 4.53 -0.86
C SER A 180 -12.27 5.16 -1.81
N GLU A 181 -11.00 5.24 -1.40
CA GLU A 181 -9.89 5.76 -2.19
C GLU A 181 -10.13 7.22 -2.63
N GLU A 182 -10.54 8.07 -1.68
CA GLU A 182 -10.84 9.47 -1.96
C GLU A 182 -9.58 10.34 -1.93
N PHE A 183 -9.25 10.94 -3.06
CA PHE A 183 -8.14 11.87 -3.15
C PHE A 183 -8.51 13.25 -2.62
N MET A 184 -7.67 13.82 -1.76
CA MET A 184 -7.80 15.19 -1.27
C MET A 184 -6.50 15.96 -1.42
N GLN A 185 -6.60 17.28 -1.60
CA GLN A 185 -5.47 18.18 -1.68
C GLN A 185 -5.72 19.51 -0.95
N ASP A 186 -4.65 20.15 -0.50
CA ASP A 186 -4.60 21.50 0.02
C ASP A 186 -3.44 22.24 -0.66
N ASP A 187 -3.78 23.10 -1.61
CA ASP A 187 -2.80 23.84 -2.42
C ASP A 187 -2.08 24.92 -1.59
N VAL A 188 -2.69 25.39 -0.49
CA VAL A 188 -2.09 26.42 0.37
C VAL A 188 -0.91 25.86 1.14
N HIS A 189 -1.07 24.64 1.68
CA HIS A 189 -0.02 24.00 2.47
C HIS A 189 0.74 22.92 1.67
N GLN A 190 0.39 22.72 0.37
CA GLN A 190 0.99 21.70 -0.51
C GLN A 190 0.91 20.30 0.11
N LEU A 191 -0.30 19.94 0.53
CA LEU A 191 -0.60 18.65 1.13
C LEU A 191 -1.56 17.88 0.23
N CYS A 192 -1.42 16.56 0.18
CA CYS A 192 -2.38 15.72 -0.52
C CYS A 192 -2.38 14.30 0.03
N GLY A 193 -3.30 13.49 -0.44
CA GLY A 193 -3.30 12.05 -0.18
C GLY A 193 -4.59 11.38 -0.61
N VAL A 194 -4.52 10.06 -0.67
CA VAL A 194 -5.66 9.20 -0.88
C VAL A 194 -6.09 8.65 0.48
N ILE A 195 -7.36 8.81 0.80
CA ILE A 195 -7.98 8.33 2.03
C ILE A 195 -8.67 7.02 1.71
N ASP A 196 -8.27 5.93 2.36
CA ASP A 196 -8.82 4.60 2.08
C ASP A 196 -10.34 4.58 2.26
N LEU A 197 -10.82 5.15 3.37
CA LEU A 197 -12.22 5.13 3.77
C LEU A 197 -12.61 6.49 4.37
N LEU A 198 -13.49 7.20 3.67
CA LEU A 198 -13.98 8.51 4.07
C LEU A 198 -15.48 8.46 4.37
N GLY A 199 -15.83 8.59 5.64
CA GLY A 199 -17.21 8.74 6.12
C GLY A 199 -17.61 10.20 6.31
N GLU A 200 -18.84 10.45 6.74
CA GLU A 200 -19.35 11.82 6.99
C GLU A 200 -18.53 12.54 8.08
N HIS A 201 -18.16 11.84 9.14
CA HIS A 201 -17.43 12.38 10.27
C HIS A 201 -16.25 11.52 10.71
N GLU A 202 -15.93 10.50 9.97
CA GLU A 202 -14.88 9.53 10.25
C GLU A 202 -13.92 9.39 9.07
N ILE A 203 -12.64 9.24 9.39
CA ILE A 203 -11.64 8.73 8.46
C ILE A 203 -11.17 7.40 9.00
N ALA A 204 -11.17 6.39 8.14
CA ALA A 204 -10.60 5.11 8.48
C ALA A 204 -9.58 4.64 7.43
N ASP A 205 -8.72 3.74 7.85
CA ASP A 205 -7.60 3.24 7.08
C ASP A 205 -7.52 1.71 7.22
N LEU A 206 -7.24 1.02 6.13
CA LEU A 206 -7.18 -0.43 6.08
C LEU A 206 -5.74 -0.90 6.29
N LYS A 207 -5.52 -1.81 7.21
CA LYS A 207 -4.20 -2.39 7.45
C LYS A 207 -4.25 -3.92 7.46
N THR A 208 -3.39 -4.52 6.65
CA THR A 208 -3.24 -5.99 6.56
C THR A 208 -1.94 -6.49 7.21
N GLY A 209 -1.03 -5.58 7.53
CA GLY A 209 0.21 -5.88 8.23
C GLY A 209 0.06 -5.77 9.74
N ASP A 210 1.05 -6.28 10.48
CA ASP A 210 1.08 -6.18 11.94
C ASP A 210 1.22 -4.72 12.38
N ILE A 211 0.13 -4.15 12.91
CA ILE A 211 0.09 -2.76 13.39
C ILE A 211 0.88 -2.57 14.70
N HIS A 212 1.17 -3.63 15.43
CA HIS A 212 1.99 -3.63 16.64
C HIS A 212 3.46 -3.94 16.36
N LYS A 213 3.83 -4.13 15.08
CA LYS A 213 5.21 -4.32 14.68
C LYS A 213 6.09 -3.21 15.24
N LYS A 214 7.19 -3.60 15.90
CA LYS A 214 8.12 -2.64 16.47
C LYS A 214 8.77 -1.78 15.38
N ILE A 215 8.55 -0.47 15.47
CA ILE A 215 9.17 0.55 14.64
C ILE A 215 9.75 1.63 15.55
N ASN A 216 11.04 1.89 15.45
CA ASN A 216 11.66 3.00 16.17
C ASN A 216 11.33 4.31 15.41
N HIS A 217 10.98 5.35 16.17
CA HIS A 217 10.64 6.66 15.63
C HIS A 217 11.12 7.81 16.53
N THR A 218 10.87 9.05 16.13
CA THR A 218 11.31 10.27 16.81
C THR A 218 10.17 11.03 17.51
N LEU A 219 8.97 10.41 17.61
CA LEU A 219 7.74 11.08 18.08
C LEU A 219 7.68 11.42 19.57
N GLY A 220 8.63 11.00 20.36
CA GLY A 220 8.60 11.25 21.80
C GLY A 220 7.93 10.13 22.60
N LYS A 221 7.85 10.34 23.94
CA LYS A 221 7.54 9.26 24.90
C LYS A 221 6.07 8.84 24.92
N ASP A 222 5.20 9.70 24.43
CA ASP A 222 3.75 9.45 24.44
C ASP A 222 3.31 8.49 23.32
N PHE A 223 4.22 8.16 22.43
CA PHE A 223 4.02 7.22 21.34
C PHE A 223 4.84 5.94 21.58
N PRO A 224 4.19 4.77 21.65
CA PRO A 224 4.90 3.48 21.64
C PRO A 224 5.75 3.32 20.38
N ASN A 225 6.86 2.59 20.49
CA ASN A 225 7.71 2.28 19.33
C ASN A 225 7.11 1.16 18.48
N ASP A 226 6.01 1.47 17.79
CA ASP A 226 5.26 0.55 16.93
C ASP A 226 4.76 1.23 15.65
N ALA A 227 4.21 0.43 14.74
CA ALA A 227 3.63 0.92 13.50
C ALA A 227 2.36 1.75 13.75
N LEU A 228 1.57 1.43 14.78
CA LEU A 228 0.34 2.12 15.12
C LEU A 228 0.58 3.60 15.41
N SER A 229 1.71 3.94 16.02
CA SER A 229 2.12 5.33 16.27
C SER A 229 2.29 6.14 14.98
N LEU A 230 2.87 5.53 13.94
CA LEU A 230 3.01 6.17 12.63
C LEU A 230 1.66 6.26 11.89
N TYR A 231 0.82 5.24 11.99
CA TYR A 231 -0.53 5.28 11.44
C TYR A 231 -1.41 6.32 12.16
N THR A 232 -1.18 6.54 13.45
CA THR A 232 -1.84 7.64 14.18
C THR A 232 -1.50 8.99 13.57
N LEU A 233 -0.25 9.24 13.22
CA LEU A 233 0.15 10.46 12.51
C LEU A 233 -0.51 10.56 11.14
N GLN A 234 -0.47 9.48 10.36
CA GLN A 234 -1.04 9.44 9.01
C GLN A 234 -2.54 9.79 9.03
N LEU A 235 -3.31 9.16 9.91
CA LEU A 235 -4.75 9.43 10.01
C LEU A 235 -5.07 10.85 10.50
N ASN A 236 -4.30 11.39 11.44
CA ASN A 236 -4.44 12.78 11.87
C ASN A 236 -4.02 13.79 10.79
N PHE A 237 -3.08 13.43 9.92
CA PHE A 237 -2.76 14.21 8.72
C PHE A 237 -3.97 14.24 7.77
N TYR A 238 -4.59 13.11 7.50
CA TYR A 238 -5.79 13.05 6.66
C TYR A 238 -6.96 13.80 7.27
N LYS A 239 -7.13 13.72 8.60
CA LYS A 239 -8.10 14.55 9.30
C LYS A 239 -7.82 16.05 9.08
N TYR A 240 -6.58 16.48 9.27
CA TYR A 240 -6.20 17.88 9.02
C TYR A 240 -6.50 18.29 7.58
N LEU A 241 -6.11 17.45 6.60
CA LEU A 241 -6.36 17.69 5.18
C LEU A 241 -7.87 17.79 4.87
N ALA A 242 -8.68 16.89 5.40
CA ALA A 242 -10.14 16.93 5.25
C ALA A 242 -10.76 18.19 5.86
N GLU A 243 -10.25 18.65 7.02
CA GLU A 243 -10.70 19.88 7.66
C GLU A 243 -10.34 21.14 6.85
N GLN A 244 -9.19 21.15 6.14
CA GLN A 244 -8.87 22.22 5.19
C GLN A 244 -9.85 22.24 4.00
N ASN A 245 -10.44 21.10 3.67
CA ASN A 245 -11.48 20.94 2.65
C ASN A 245 -12.91 21.14 3.21
N GLY A 246 -13.05 21.68 4.42
CA GLY A 246 -14.35 22.05 5.02
C GLY A 246 -15.12 20.91 5.68
N MET A 247 -14.54 19.73 5.81
CA MET A 247 -15.15 18.59 6.50
C MET A 247 -14.96 18.70 8.02
N LYS A 248 -15.81 18.01 8.76
CA LYS A 248 -15.71 17.93 10.22
C LYS A 248 -15.50 16.48 10.63
N ILE A 249 -14.27 16.10 10.90
CA ILE A 249 -13.87 14.76 11.29
C ILE A 249 -13.70 14.68 12.80
N ASN A 250 -14.40 13.75 13.44
CA ASN A 250 -14.39 13.56 14.90
C ASN A 250 -14.05 12.13 15.34
N LYS A 251 -13.82 11.23 14.37
CA LYS A 251 -13.48 9.83 14.62
C LYS A 251 -12.40 9.39 13.65
N LEU A 252 -11.40 8.66 14.16
CA LEU A 252 -10.34 8.04 13.38
C LEU A 252 -10.26 6.56 13.76
N THR A 253 -10.24 5.67 12.77
CA THR A 253 -10.25 4.23 12.95
C THR A 253 -9.25 3.55 12.03
N ILE A 254 -8.57 2.54 12.53
CA ILE A 254 -7.88 1.55 11.70
C ILE A 254 -8.73 0.29 11.69
N TYR A 255 -9.07 -0.18 10.52
CA TYR A 255 -9.56 -1.54 10.34
C TYR A 255 -8.35 -2.42 10.06
N TRP A 256 -8.04 -3.26 11.01
CA TRP A 256 -6.88 -4.14 10.96
C TRP A 256 -7.31 -5.57 10.66
N LEU A 257 -6.85 -6.11 9.53
CA LEU A 257 -7.05 -7.51 9.20
C LEU A 257 -6.04 -8.37 9.95
N ASN A 258 -6.49 -8.93 11.09
CA ASN A 258 -5.71 -9.83 11.93
C ASN A 258 -6.01 -11.28 11.53
N GLY A 259 -5.19 -11.85 10.66
CA GLY A 259 -5.47 -13.15 10.06
C GLY A 259 -6.61 -13.09 9.04
N GLU A 260 -7.79 -13.58 9.40
CA GLU A 260 -8.99 -13.60 8.55
C GLU A 260 -10.11 -12.69 9.06
N HIS A 261 -9.89 -11.98 10.17
CA HIS A 261 -10.89 -11.17 10.84
C HIS A 261 -10.48 -9.72 10.95
N TRP A 262 -11.45 -8.83 10.72
CA TRP A 262 -11.25 -7.41 10.88
C TRP A 262 -11.47 -6.98 12.33
N GLU A 263 -10.53 -6.23 12.84
CA GLU A 263 -10.61 -5.59 14.15
C GLU A 263 -10.65 -4.08 13.99
N LYS A 264 -11.51 -3.40 14.77
CA LYS A 264 -11.54 -1.94 14.84
C LYS A 264 -10.57 -1.46 15.91
N VAL A 265 -9.63 -0.63 15.50
CA VAL A 265 -8.69 0.03 16.40
C VAL A 265 -8.94 1.53 16.36
N LYS A 266 -9.44 2.07 17.47
CA LYS A 266 -9.67 3.51 17.60
C LYS A 266 -8.34 4.25 17.68
N VAL A 267 -8.18 5.25 16.82
CA VAL A 267 -7.00 6.11 16.80
C VAL A 267 -7.27 7.43 17.53
N PRO A 268 -6.38 7.87 18.42
CA PRO A 268 -6.55 9.13 19.11
C PRO A 268 -6.44 10.31 18.15
N ILE A 269 -7.27 11.32 18.37
CA ILE A 269 -7.17 12.60 17.66
C ILE A 269 -6.12 13.45 18.38
N ILE A 270 -5.10 13.86 17.63
CA ILE A 270 -4.02 14.71 18.10
C ILE A 270 -3.89 15.95 17.21
N ASP A 271 -3.30 17.01 17.74
CA ASP A 271 -2.89 18.14 16.92
C ASP A 271 -1.60 17.81 16.18
N ILE A 272 -1.67 17.72 14.85
CA ILE A 272 -0.49 17.40 14.02
C ILE A 272 0.32 18.64 13.60
N LYS A 273 -0.19 19.86 13.82
CA LYS A 273 0.50 21.07 13.36
C LYS A 273 1.95 21.16 13.85
N PRO A 274 2.25 20.88 15.14
CA PRO A 274 3.64 20.91 15.61
C PRO A 274 4.55 19.90 14.91
N TYR A 275 4.01 18.74 14.53
CA TYR A 275 4.75 17.72 13.80
C TYR A 275 4.93 18.10 12.32
N LEU A 276 3.88 18.68 11.72
CA LEU A 276 3.92 19.13 10.33
C LEU A 276 4.94 20.26 10.17
N GLU A 277 4.92 21.28 11.02
CA GLU A 277 5.86 22.40 11.02
C GLU A 277 7.32 21.98 11.22
N GLN A 278 7.55 20.88 11.92
CA GLN A 278 8.89 20.34 12.13
C GLN A 278 9.52 19.79 10.85
N VAL A 279 8.73 19.21 9.94
CA VAL A 279 9.24 18.45 8.80
C VAL A 279 8.86 19.05 7.44
N TRP A 280 7.90 19.97 7.39
CA TRP A 280 7.38 20.48 6.14
C TRP A 280 7.25 22.00 6.12
N THR A 281 7.72 22.59 5.06
CA THR A 281 7.53 24.02 4.75
C THR A 281 7.09 24.17 3.31
N PRO A 282 5.86 24.68 3.05
CA PRO A 282 5.37 24.92 1.70
C PRO A 282 6.31 25.84 0.92
N LYS A 283 6.65 25.45 -0.30
CA LYS A 283 7.49 26.24 -1.19
C LYS A 283 6.64 27.32 -1.90
N LYS A 284 7.12 28.53 -1.98
CA LYS A 284 6.47 29.59 -2.79
C LYS A 284 6.93 29.49 -4.21
N LEU A 285 6.01 29.59 -5.18
CA LEU A 285 6.38 29.81 -6.57
C LEU A 285 7.19 31.11 -6.65
N THR A 286 8.45 31.00 -6.98
CA THR A 286 9.25 32.17 -7.39
C THR A 286 8.72 32.61 -8.76
N LYS A 287 8.07 33.78 -8.78
CA LYS A 287 7.61 34.42 -10.02
C LYS A 287 8.77 34.80 -10.90
#